data_575fc4b934ae2de184d46eb41714a033
#
_entry.id   575fc4b934ae2de184d46eb41714a033
#
_cell.length_a   1.000
_cell.length_b   1.000
_cell.length_c   1.000
_cell.angle_alpha   90.00
_cell.angle_beta   90.00
_cell.angle_gamma   90.00
#
_symmetry.space_group_name_H-M   'P 1'
#
loop_
_entity.id
_entity.type
_entity.pdbx_description
1 polymer ?
#
loop_
_entity_poly.entity_id
_entity_poly.type
_entity_poly.pdbx_seq_one_letter_code
_entity_poly.pdbx_strand_id
1 'polypeptide(L)'
;MHIPQGASQTIDILPFAEALARSGRGDAYDSQKWLYVPDFYTEYRYILGTRGQNPLICIGVNPSTAAPDDLDNTLKSVSRIAAGNGFDSWIMFNVYAQRATRPEDMDRELNQALHRANMAAFEYILQNVAKGLRPAVWAAWGTIIEKRPYLPGCVRDMVALGRRYDARWLCAGKRSAKGHPHHPLYLRKDEKTVDFDVEQYLEGLQ
;
A
#
# COMPACT_ATOMS: atom_id res chain seq x y z
N MET A 1 -13.99 -13.09 2.11
CA MET A 1 -13.75 -11.69 2.59
C MET A 1 -13.07 -11.76 3.96
N HIS A 2 -11.94 -11.08 4.15
CA HIS A 2 -11.28 -10.97 5.45
C HIS A 2 -11.94 -9.87 6.28
N ILE A 3 -12.39 -10.19 7.48
CA ILE A 3 -12.96 -9.23 8.42
C ILE A 3 -11.94 -9.01 9.54
N PRO A 4 -11.40 -7.79 9.71
CA PRO A 4 -10.46 -7.49 10.79
C PRO A 4 -11.09 -7.73 12.16
N GLN A 5 -10.38 -8.39 13.08
CA GLN A 5 -10.96 -8.79 14.38
C GLN A 5 -10.16 -8.32 15.60
N GLY A 6 -9.05 -7.63 15.44
CA GLY A 6 -8.33 -7.25 16.63
C GLY A 6 -7.06 -6.45 16.43
N ALA A 7 -6.41 -6.11 17.54
CA ALA A 7 -5.15 -5.42 17.57
C ALA A 7 -4.00 -6.34 17.12
N SER A 8 -3.05 -5.81 16.36
CA SER A 8 -1.96 -6.62 15.80
C SER A 8 -0.99 -7.17 16.86
N GLN A 9 -0.98 -6.62 18.08
CA GLN A 9 -0.16 -7.12 19.19
C GLN A 9 -0.60 -8.49 19.70
N THR A 10 -1.82 -8.92 19.40
CA THR A 10 -2.40 -10.19 19.86
C THR A 10 -2.34 -11.29 18.81
N ILE A 11 -1.76 -11.03 17.64
CA ILE A 11 -1.71 -11.96 16.52
C ILE A 11 -0.28 -12.38 16.21
N ASP A 12 -0.13 -13.57 15.61
CA ASP A 12 1.14 -14.05 15.09
C ASP A 12 1.48 -13.34 13.77
N ILE A 13 2.59 -12.61 13.76
CA ILE A 13 3.05 -11.86 12.60
C ILE A 13 4.17 -12.62 11.92
N LEU A 14 3.86 -13.19 10.76
CA LEU A 14 4.88 -13.82 9.94
C LEU A 14 5.82 -12.77 9.33
N PRO A 15 7.13 -13.01 9.35
CA PRO A 15 8.07 -12.26 8.54
C PRO A 15 7.62 -12.29 7.06
N PHE A 16 7.84 -11.20 6.34
CA PHE A 16 7.37 -11.09 4.96
C PHE A 16 7.85 -12.25 4.06
N ALA A 17 9.11 -12.65 4.16
CA ALA A 17 9.66 -13.75 3.37
C ALA A 17 8.91 -15.07 3.59
N GLU A 18 8.50 -15.35 4.83
CA GLU A 18 7.73 -16.55 5.15
C GLU A 18 6.28 -16.43 4.63
N ALA A 19 5.65 -15.27 4.82
CA ALA A 19 4.32 -15.01 4.27
C ALA A 19 4.30 -15.15 2.74
N LEU A 20 5.31 -14.61 2.05
CA LEU A 20 5.47 -14.72 0.60
C LEU A 20 5.67 -16.19 0.17
N ALA A 21 6.52 -16.93 0.88
CA ALA A 21 6.80 -18.33 0.55
C ALA A 21 5.58 -19.26 0.73
N ARG A 22 4.64 -18.88 1.60
CA ARG A 22 3.38 -19.62 1.80
C ARG A 22 2.30 -19.22 0.81
N SER A 23 2.35 -18.01 0.25
CA SER A 23 1.33 -17.47 -0.64
C SER A 23 1.44 -17.99 -2.07
N GLY A 24 0.33 -17.98 -2.84
CA GLY A 24 0.28 -18.37 -4.25
C GLY A 24 0.30 -19.88 -4.51
N ARG A 25 0.06 -20.70 -3.49
CA ARG A 25 0.10 -22.16 -3.58
C ARG A 25 -1.27 -22.82 -3.72
N GLY A 26 -2.35 -22.07 -3.49
CA GLY A 26 -3.73 -22.57 -3.54
C GLY A 26 -4.45 -22.15 -4.80
N ASP A 27 -5.64 -22.74 -5.03
CA ASP A 27 -6.49 -22.51 -6.19
C ASP A 27 -7.59 -21.45 -5.93
N ALA A 28 -7.48 -20.71 -4.82
CA ALA A 28 -8.50 -19.72 -4.43
C ALA A 28 -8.58 -18.51 -5.36
N TYR A 29 -7.53 -18.26 -6.14
CA TYR A 29 -7.44 -17.20 -7.13
C TYR A 29 -6.34 -17.52 -8.14
N ASP A 30 -6.35 -16.83 -9.29
CA ASP A 30 -5.31 -16.96 -10.32
C ASP A 30 -4.00 -16.28 -9.87
N SER A 31 -3.03 -17.06 -9.40
CA SER A 31 -1.71 -16.59 -8.95
C SER A 31 -0.81 -16.06 -10.09
N GLN A 32 -1.17 -16.31 -11.38
CA GLN A 32 -0.49 -15.70 -12.52
C GLN A 32 -0.96 -14.26 -12.75
N LYS A 33 -2.20 -13.95 -12.39
CA LYS A 33 -2.79 -12.61 -12.47
C LYS A 33 -2.53 -11.78 -11.22
N TRP A 34 -2.62 -12.40 -10.04
CA TRP A 34 -2.60 -11.69 -8.78
C TRP A 34 -1.31 -11.87 -8.00
N LEU A 35 -0.89 -10.82 -7.32
CA LEU A 35 0.10 -10.85 -6.24
C LEU A 35 -0.63 -10.51 -4.93
N TYR A 36 -0.80 -11.51 -4.06
CA TYR A 36 -1.55 -11.37 -2.81
C TYR A 36 -0.78 -12.01 -1.65
N VAL A 37 -0.37 -11.21 -0.66
CA VAL A 37 0.49 -11.66 0.45
C VAL A 37 0.06 -11.01 1.77
N PRO A 38 -0.22 -11.82 2.79
CA PRO A 38 -0.51 -13.24 2.72
C PRO A 38 -1.86 -13.52 2.06
N ASP A 39 -2.02 -14.68 1.44
CA ASP A 39 -3.25 -15.11 0.77
C ASP A 39 -4.16 -16.00 1.64
N PHE A 40 -3.79 -16.20 2.87
CA PHE A 40 -4.59 -16.87 3.89
C PHE A 40 -5.12 -15.86 4.91
N TYR A 41 -6.07 -16.27 5.76
CA TYR A 41 -6.66 -15.37 6.75
C TYR A 41 -5.64 -14.86 7.74
N THR A 42 -5.51 -13.52 7.83
CA THR A 42 -4.70 -12.80 8.81
C THR A 42 -5.30 -11.42 9.10
N GLU A 43 -4.92 -10.85 10.25
CA GLU A 43 -5.27 -9.48 10.65
C GLU A 43 -4.41 -8.41 9.94
N TYR A 44 -3.56 -8.81 9.00
CA TYR A 44 -2.71 -7.93 8.23
C TYR A 44 -2.65 -8.33 6.75
N ARG A 45 -2.24 -7.41 5.90
CA ARG A 45 -1.97 -7.63 4.47
C ARG A 45 -0.79 -6.78 4.04
N TYR A 46 0.23 -7.42 3.50
CA TYR A 46 1.38 -6.72 2.95
C TYR A 46 1.11 -6.23 1.53
N ILE A 47 0.67 -7.11 0.63
CA ILE A 47 0.52 -6.79 -0.79
C ILE A 47 -0.84 -7.29 -1.31
N LEU A 48 -1.46 -6.48 -2.16
CA LEU A 48 -2.51 -6.92 -3.08
C LEU A 48 -2.36 -6.14 -4.39
N GLY A 49 -2.21 -6.87 -5.50
CA GLY A 49 -2.09 -6.22 -6.80
C GLY A 49 -2.17 -7.18 -7.96
N THR A 50 -2.06 -6.65 -9.15
CA THR A 50 -1.97 -7.44 -10.39
C THR A 50 -0.53 -7.52 -10.87
N ARG A 51 -0.16 -8.65 -11.50
CA ARG A 51 1.15 -8.82 -12.12
C ARG A 51 1.18 -8.12 -13.47
N GLY A 52 2.30 -7.48 -13.79
CA GLY A 52 2.56 -6.81 -15.05
C GLY A 52 4.00 -6.36 -15.15
N GLN A 53 4.33 -5.65 -16.23
CA GLN A 53 5.70 -5.20 -16.51
C GLN A 53 5.95 -3.76 -16.02
N ASN A 54 4.89 -2.94 -15.91
CA ASN A 54 4.98 -1.54 -15.52
C ASN A 54 3.93 -1.21 -14.45
N PRO A 55 4.13 -1.65 -13.19
CA PRO A 55 3.18 -1.47 -12.12
C PRO A 55 3.18 -0.04 -11.54
N LEU A 56 1.99 0.50 -11.25
CA LEU A 56 1.82 1.66 -10.37
C LEU A 56 1.70 1.17 -8.91
N ILE A 57 2.62 1.57 -8.05
CA ILE A 57 2.61 1.22 -6.62
C ILE A 57 1.81 2.29 -5.87
N CYS A 58 0.58 1.99 -5.49
CA CYS A 58 -0.30 2.91 -4.74
C CYS A 58 -0.16 2.65 -3.24
N ILE A 59 0.13 3.69 -2.44
CA ILE A 59 0.30 3.58 -0.98
C ILE A 59 -0.88 4.27 -0.27
N GLY A 60 -1.79 3.47 0.30
CA GLY A 60 -2.83 3.91 1.23
C GLY A 60 -2.36 3.87 2.68
N VAL A 61 -3.26 4.10 3.65
CA VAL A 61 -2.89 4.05 5.09
C VAL A 61 -2.85 2.62 5.60
N ASN A 62 -3.95 1.89 5.46
CA ASN A 62 -4.08 0.53 5.97
C ASN A 62 -4.99 -0.32 5.06
N PRO A 63 -4.80 -1.64 5.00
CA PRO A 63 -5.68 -2.51 4.25
C PRO A 63 -7.03 -2.71 4.95
N SER A 64 -8.06 -3.02 4.16
CA SER A 64 -9.37 -3.40 4.61
C SER A 64 -9.69 -4.86 4.18
N THR A 65 -10.86 -5.11 3.64
CA THR A 65 -11.38 -6.45 3.36
C THR A 65 -11.07 -6.97 1.95
N ALA A 66 -10.62 -6.12 1.04
CA ALA A 66 -10.39 -6.49 -0.35
C ALA A 66 -9.44 -7.68 -0.52
N ALA A 67 -9.74 -8.52 -1.52
CA ALA A 67 -9.01 -9.71 -1.92
C ALA A 67 -8.99 -9.83 -3.46
N PRO A 68 -8.21 -10.75 -4.05
CA PRO A 68 -8.30 -11.08 -5.46
C PRO A 68 -9.75 -11.32 -5.90
N ASP A 69 -10.12 -10.78 -7.06
CA ASP A 69 -11.44 -10.86 -7.68
C ASP A 69 -12.63 -10.31 -6.84
N ASP A 70 -12.36 -9.79 -5.60
CA ASP A 70 -13.32 -9.12 -4.72
C ASP A 70 -12.75 -7.76 -4.26
N LEU A 71 -12.61 -6.85 -5.22
CA LEU A 71 -12.06 -5.52 -4.98
C LEU A 71 -13.11 -4.57 -4.41
N ASP A 72 -12.71 -3.81 -3.38
CA ASP A 72 -13.48 -2.68 -2.89
C ASP A 72 -13.43 -1.48 -3.86
N ASN A 73 -14.19 -0.43 -3.56
CA ASN A 73 -14.26 0.77 -4.41
C ASN A 73 -12.92 1.52 -4.50
N THR A 74 -12.09 1.45 -3.45
CA THR A 74 -10.75 2.04 -3.46
C THR A 74 -9.86 1.34 -4.49
N LEU A 75 -9.80 0.02 -4.47
CA LEU A 75 -8.95 -0.75 -5.38
C LEU A 75 -9.48 -0.73 -6.82
N LYS A 76 -10.80 -0.68 -7.03
CA LYS A 76 -11.40 -0.41 -8.35
C LYS A 76 -10.94 0.95 -8.90
N SER A 77 -10.86 1.98 -8.03
CA SER A 77 -10.34 3.29 -8.41
C SER A 77 -8.84 3.24 -8.74
N VAL A 78 -8.03 2.56 -7.91
CA VAL A 78 -6.59 2.37 -8.15
C VAL A 78 -6.35 1.70 -9.50
N SER A 79 -7.02 0.58 -9.79
CA SER A 79 -6.91 -0.15 -11.06
C SER A 79 -7.21 0.74 -12.26
N ARG A 80 -8.31 1.50 -12.19
CA ARG A 80 -8.74 2.40 -13.27
C ARG A 80 -7.75 3.56 -13.50
N ILE A 81 -7.25 4.18 -12.42
CA ILE A 81 -6.29 5.29 -12.52
C ILE A 81 -4.95 4.77 -13.03
N ALA A 82 -4.48 3.62 -12.59
CA ALA A 82 -3.27 3.00 -13.12
C ALA A 82 -3.37 2.82 -14.64
N ALA A 83 -4.42 2.17 -15.14
CA ALA A 83 -4.65 1.97 -16.56
C ALA A 83 -4.76 3.29 -17.34
N GLY A 84 -5.50 4.28 -16.80
CA GLY A 84 -5.68 5.62 -17.41
C GLY A 84 -4.40 6.46 -17.45
N ASN A 85 -3.36 6.07 -16.71
CA ASN A 85 -2.04 6.73 -16.67
C ASN A 85 -0.92 5.90 -17.33
N GLY A 86 -1.27 4.85 -18.10
CA GLY A 86 -0.32 4.10 -18.92
C GLY A 86 0.45 3.00 -18.17
N PHE A 87 -0.02 2.61 -16.97
CA PHE A 87 0.49 1.45 -16.24
C PHE A 87 -0.30 0.20 -16.64
N ASP A 88 0.38 -0.92 -16.80
CA ASP A 88 -0.23 -2.19 -17.18
C ASP A 88 -0.73 -3.02 -15.99
N SER A 89 -0.33 -2.62 -14.80
CA SER A 89 -0.64 -3.30 -13.55
C SER A 89 -0.58 -2.32 -12.38
N TRP A 90 -0.99 -2.79 -11.21
CA TRP A 90 -0.96 -1.98 -10.00
C TRP A 90 -0.72 -2.83 -8.76
N ILE A 91 -0.09 -2.23 -7.77
CA ILE A 91 0.11 -2.81 -6.45
C ILE A 91 -0.53 -1.87 -5.43
N MET A 92 -1.48 -2.36 -4.64
CA MET A 92 -1.94 -1.67 -3.43
C MET A 92 -1.07 -2.07 -2.26
N PHE A 93 -0.37 -1.11 -1.73
CA PHE A 93 0.46 -1.18 -0.54
C PHE A 93 -0.07 -0.22 0.53
N ASN A 94 0.40 -0.32 1.77
CA ASN A 94 -0.11 0.53 2.83
C ASN A 94 1.02 0.98 3.77
N VAL A 95 0.84 2.17 4.36
CA VAL A 95 1.77 2.72 5.36
C VAL A 95 1.88 1.79 6.56
N TYR A 96 0.76 1.22 6.98
CA TYR A 96 0.71 0.22 8.05
C TYR A 96 -0.09 -1.00 7.61
N ALA A 97 0.43 -2.19 7.82
CA ALA A 97 -0.12 -3.41 7.22
C ALA A 97 -1.34 -4.00 7.96
N GLN A 98 -1.69 -3.50 9.14
CA GLN A 98 -2.85 -3.99 9.90
C GLN A 98 -4.15 -3.74 9.13
N ARG A 99 -4.98 -4.78 9.02
CA ARG A 99 -6.34 -4.64 8.46
C ARG A 99 -7.23 -3.90 9.44
N ALA A 100 -7.88 -2.84 8.96
CA ALA A 100 -8.93 -2.15 9.69
C ALA A 100 -9.94 -1.56 8.69
N THR A 101 -11.22 -1.80 8.94
CA THR A 101 -12.30 -1.23 8.11
C THR A 101 -12.51 0.24 8.44
N ARG A 102 -12.35 0.59 9.70
CA ARG A 102 -12.35 1.98 10.18
C ARG A 102 -10.94 2.34 10.67
N PRO A 103 -10.41 3.52 10.31
CA PRO A 103 -9.08 3.95 10.75
C PRO A 103 -8.90 3.97 12.28
N GLU A 104 -9.99 4.14 13.02
CA GLU A 104 -10.02 4.12 14.49
C GLU A 104 -9.68 2.73 15.06
N ASP A 105 -9.86 1.68 14.29
CA ASP A 105 -9.60 0.29 14.71
C ASP A 105 -8.11 -0.09 14.54
N MET A 106 -7.29 0.76 13.92
CA MET A 106 -5.83 0.54 13.89
C MET A 106 -5.22 0.60 15.29
N ASP A 107 -4.13 -0.14 15.49
CA ASP A 107 -3.34 -0.13 16.72
C ASP A 107 -3.10 1.30 17.22
N ARG A 108 -3.13 1.48 18.53
CA ARG A 108 -2.80 2.77 19.17
C ARG A 108 -1.30 3.02 19.18
N GLU A 109 -0.52 1.97 19.24
CA GLU A 109 0.94 1.97 19.25
C GLU A 109 1.48 1.16 18.07
N LEU A 110 2.67 1.53 17.61
CA LEU A 110 3.33 0.84 16.51
C LEU A 110 3.72 -0.59 16.90
N ASN A 111 3.20 -1.59 16.20
CA ASN A 111 3.74 -2.93 16.26
C ASN A 111 5.02 -3.01 15.41
N GLN A 112 6.16 -3.05 16.07
CA GLN A 112 7.47 -3.05 15.41
C GLN A 112 7.72 -4.28 14.52
N ALA A 113 7.18 -5.45 14.90
CA ALA A 113 7.32 -6.65 14.08
C ALA A 113 6.54 -6.52 12.77
N LEU A 114 5.30 -6.02 12.86
CA LEU A 114 4.46 -5.78 11.68
C LEU A 114 5.07 -4.70 10.77
N HIS A 115 5.60 -3.62 11.35
CA HIS A 115 6.24 -2.56 10.57
C HIS A 115 7.48 -3.07 9.84
N ARG A 116 8.37 -3.80 10.52
CA ARG A 116 9.56 -4.41 9.88
C ARG A 116 9.18 -5.34 8.72
N ALA A 117 8.17 -6.20 8.92
CA ALA A 117 7.70 -7.09 7.87
C ALA A 117 7.08 -6.31 6.69
N ASN A 118 6.36 -5.22 6.98
CA ASN A 118 5.80 -4.32 5.95
C ASN A 118 6.91 -3.62 5.14
N MET A 119 7.97 -3.15 5.80
CA MET A 119 9.11 -2.54 5.11
C MET A 119 9.86 -3.55 4.22
N ALA A 120 10.02 -4.80 4.68
CA ALA A 120 10.59 -5.87 3.86
C ALA A 120 9.71 -6.18 2.63
N ALA A 121 8.39 -6.10 2.77
CA ALA A 121 7.45 -6.23 1.66
C ALA A 121 7.59 -5.08 0.66
N PHE A 122 7.76 -3.85 1.14
CA PHE A 122 7.97 -2.69 0.26
C PHE A 122 9.29 -2.79 -0.51
N GLU A 123 10.36 -3.19 0.17
CA GLU A 123 11.65 -3.44 -0.49
C GLU A 123 11.54 -4.51 -1.58
N TYR A 124 10.83 -5.59 -1.30
CA TYR A 124 10.56 -6.64 -2.30
C TYR A 124 9.84 -6.09 -3.54
N ILE A 125 8.84 -5.23 -3.36
CA ILE A 125 8.12 -4.61 -4.48
C ILE A 125 9.09 -3.77 -5.33
N LEU A 126 9.90 -2.93 -4.70
CA LEU A 126 10.84 -2.07 -5.39
C LEU A 126 11.91 -2.86 -6.16
N GLN A 127 12.39 -3.97 -5.60
CA GLN A 127 13.44 -4.81 -6.19
C GLN A 127 12.95 -5.76 -7.27
N ASN A 128 11.79 -6.39 -7.06
CA ASN A 128 11.39 -7.57 -7.82
C ASN A 128 10.15 -7.34 -8.69
N VAL A 129 9.24 -6.48 -8.28
CA VAL A 129 8.00 -6.20 -9.02
C VAL A 129 8.22 -5.06 -10.01
N ALA A 130 8.94 -4.02 -9.61
CA ALA A 130 9.32 -2.89 -10.48
C ALA A 130 10.71 -3.09 -11.13
N LYS A 131 11.18 -4.32 -11.25
CA LYS A 131 12.53 -4.66 -11.69
C LYS A 131 12.86 -4.10 -13.09
N GLY A 132 13.97 -3.40 -13.19
CA GLY A 132 14.44 -2.80 -14.44
C GLY A 132 13.77 -1.49 -14.83
N LEU A 133 12.87 -0.99 -14.01
CA LEU A 133 12.21 0.30 -14.15
C LEU A 133 12.56 1.21 -12.97
N ARG A 134 12.36 2.51 -13.16
CA ARG A 134 12.27 3.45 -12.06
C ARG A 134 10.91 3.26 -11.39
N PRO A 135 10.84 2.79 -10.13
CA PRO A 135 9.56 2.48 -9.50
C PRO A 135 8.65 3.71 -9.42
N ALA A 136 7.42 3.61 -9.93
CA ALA A 136 6.42 4.66 -9.82
C ALA A 136 5.57 4.45 -8.56
N VAL A 137 5.71 5.32 -7.57
CA VAL A 137 5.06 5.22 -6.27
C VAL A 137 4.04 6.35 -6.11
N TRP A 138 2.78 6.00 -6.06
CA TRP A 138 1.67 6.93 -5.86
C TRP A 138 1.33 7.07 -4.37
N ALA A 139 1.63 8.22 -3.80
CA ALA A 139 1.22 8.62 -2.46
C ALA A 139 -0.31 8.86 -2.43
N ALA A 140 -1.03 8.09 -1.61
CA ALA A 140 -2.49 8.06 -1.62
C ALA A 140 -3.11 7.87 -0.22
N TRP A 141 -2.38 8.21 0.83
CA TRP A 141 -2.80 7.99 2.23
C TRP A 141 -3.81 9.00 2.78
N GLY A 142 -4.02 10.13 2.12
CA GLY A 142 -4.99 11.14 2.55
C GLY A 142 -4.71 11.73 3.93
N THR A 143 -5.72 12.37 4.51
CA THR A 143 -5.65 12.98 5.85
C THR A 143 -5.64 11.95 6.99
N ILE A 144 -5.95 10.68 6.69
CA ILE A 144 -5.94 9.59 7.66
C ILE A 144 -4.52 9.33 8.21
N ILE A 145 -3.50 9.82 7.53
CA ILE A 145 -2.10 9.75 8.00
C ILE A 145 -1.90 10.38 9.40
N GLU A 146 -2.78 11.27 9.81
CA GLU A 146 -2.74 11.93 11.13
C GLU A 146 -3.48 11.13 12.23
N LYS A 147 -4.11 9.99 11.91
CA LYS A 147 -4.93 9.23 12.88
C LYS A 147 -4.12 8.53 13.96
N ARG A 148 -2.84 8.25 13.72
CA ARG A 148 -1.96 7.61 14.68
C ARG A 148 -0.60 8.29 14.66
N PRO A 149 0.00 8.55 15.82
CA PRO A 149 1.26 9.32 15.91
C PRO A 149 2.46 8.61 15.27
N TYR A 150 2.36 7.30 15.03
CA TYR A 150 3.44 6.53 14.40
C TYR A 150 3.39 6.56 12.85
N LEU A 151 2.25 6.85 12.23
CA LEU A 151 2.10 6.80 10.78
C LEU A 151 3.07 7.75 10.03
N PRO A 152 3.28 9.00 10.48
CA PRO A 152 4.31 9.86 9.89
C PRO A 152 5.71 9.24 9.88
N GLY A 153 6.09 8.56 10.96
CA GLY A 153 7.35 7.81 11.04
C GLY A 153 7.43 6.70 10.00
N CYS A 154 6.36 5.92 9.85
CA CYS A 154 6.29 4.86 8.83
C CYS A 154 6.42 5.41 7.40
N VAL A 155 5.83 6.58 7.11
CA VAL A 155 6.01 7.23 5.78
C VAL A 155 7.47 7.66 5.57
N ARG A 156 8.13 8.22 6.59
CA ARG A 156 9.56 8.58 6.50
C ARG A 156 10.43 7.36 6.18
N ASP A 157 10.18 6.23 6.83
CA ASP A 157 10.91 4.99 6.55
C ASP A 157 10.69 4.50 5.11
N MET A 158 9.45 4.57 4.60
CA MET A 158 9.14 4.24 3.21
C MET A 158 9.83 5.17 2.21
N VAL A 159 9.84 6.48 2.48
CA VAL A 159 10.50 7.45 1.59
C VAL A 159 12.00 7.23 1.58
N ALA A 160 12.61 6.99 2.75
CA ALA A 160 14.03 6.67 2.86
C ALA A 160 14.37 5.39 2.07
N LEU A 161 13.53 4.37 2.14
CA LEU A 161 13.70 3.15 1.34
C LEU A 161 13.49 3.42 -0.16
N GLY A 162 12.44 4.14 -0.53
CA GLY A 162 12.17 4.53 -1.93
C GLY A 162 13.32 5.30 -2.57
N ARG A 163 14.00 6.16 -1.81
CA ARG A 163 15.20 6.91 -2.26
C ARG A 163 16.35 5.95 -2.66
N ARG A 164 16.54 4.85 -1.91
CA ARG A 164 17.57 3.84 -2.23
C ARG A 164 17.33 3.16 -3.59
N TYR A 165 16.10 3.14 -4.06
CA TYR A 165 15.68 2.54 -5.33
C TYR A 165 15.30 3.58 -6.40
N ASP A 166 15.65 4.84 -6.21
CA ASP A 166 15.30 5.95 -7.12
C ASP A 166 13.79 6.00 -7.45
N ALA A 167 12.94 5.73 -6.49
CA ALA A 167 11.50 5.74 -6.68
C ALA A 167 10.99 7.13 -7.08
N ARG A 168 10.17 7.18 -8.14
CA ARG A 168 9.45 8.38 -8.56
C ARG A 168 8.16 8.49 -7.76
N TRP A 169 8.04 9.54 -6.97
CA TRP A 169 6.83 9.80 -6.20
C TRP A 169 5.81 10.59 -7.02
N LEU A 170 4.57 10.13 -6.93
CA LEU A 170 3.42 10.69 -7.63
C LEU A 170 2.30 10.98 -6.63
N CYS A 171 1.40 11.90 -6.99
CA CYS A 171 0.09 12.05 -6.36
C CYS A 171 -0.97 12.23 -7.44
N ALA A 172 -2.25 12.15 -7.07
CA ALA A 172 -3.37 12.37 -7.98
C ALA A 172 -4.43 13.22 -7.26
N GLY A 173 -5.09 14.11 -7.98
CA GLY A 173 -6.10 15.00 -7.45
C GLY A 173 -5.55 16.13 -6.57
N LYS A 174 -6.48 16.93 -6.02
CA LYS A 174 -6.12 18.08 -5.19
C LYS A 174 -5.69 17.61 -3.79
N ARG A 175 -4.50 18.05 -3.37
CA ARG A 175 -4.02 17.83 -2.00
C ARG A 175 -4.90 18.57 -0.97
N SER A 176 -4.93 18.06 0.28
CA SER A 176 -5.60 18.74 1.40
C SER A 176 -4.93 20.09 1.72
N ALA A 177 -5.57 20.89 2.57
CA ALA A 177 -4.99 22.16 3.04
C ALA A 177 -3.63 21.99 3.75
N LYS A 178 -3.40 20.82 4.36
CA LYS A 178 -2.12 20.45 4.98
C LYS A 178 -1.15 19.75 4.01
N GLY A 179 -1.46 19.71 2.72
CA GLY A 179 -0.61 19.11 1.70
C GLY A 179 -0.74 17.59 1.55
N HIS A 180 -1.59 16.89 2.31
CA HIS A 180 -1.74 15.44 2.19
C HIS A 180 -2.25 15.04 0.80
N PRO A 181 -1.67 13.99 0.20
CA PRO A 181 -2.10 13.47 -1.09
C PRO A 181 -3.52 12.90 -1.00
N HIS A 182 -4.29 13.00 -2.08
CA HIS A 182 -5.69 12.60 -2.10
C HIS A 182 -5.86 11.08 -2.07
N HIS A 183 -6.89 10.60 -1.36
CA HIS A 183 -7.21 9.17 -1.30
C HIS A 183 -7.92 8.71 -2.58
N PRO A 184 -7.64 7.51 -3.13
CA PRO A 184 -8.13 7.06 -4.43
C PRO A 184 -9.65 6.99 -4.56
N LEU A 185 -10.36 6.70 -3.46
CA LEU A 185 -11.81 6.51 -3.45
C LEU A 185 -12.59 7.72 -4.00
N TYR A 186 -12.07 8.93 -3.79
CA TYR A 186 -12.76 10.17 -4.11
C TYR A 186 -12.24 10.85 -5.38
N LEU A 187 -11.39 10.18 -6.14
CA LEU A 187 -10.82 10.71 -7.37
C LEU A 187 -11.76 10.54 -8.56
N ARG A 188 -11.66 11.49 -9.48
CA ARG A 188 -12.36 11.41 -10.78
C ARG A 188 -11.88 10.19 -11.56
N LYS A 189 -12.73 9.72 -12.48
CA LYS A 189 -12.42 8.52 -13.29
C LYS A 189 -11.22 8.72 -14.23
N ASP A 190 -11.00 9.94 -14.67
CA ASP A 190 -9.98 10.37 -15.63
C ASP A 190 -8.78 11.09 -14.98
N GLU A 191 -8.68 11.03 -13.65
CA GLU A 191 -7.63 11.74 -12.89
C GLU A 191 -6.24 11.31 -13.32
N LYS A 192 -5.35 12.31 -13.46
CA LYS A 192 -3.96 12.08 -13.85
C LYS A 192 -3.04 12.12 -12.64
N THR A 193 -2.04 11.24 -12.67
CA THR A 193 -0.95 11.30 -11.71
C THR A 193 0.03 12.42 -12.12
N VAL A 194 0.54 13.14 -11.14
CA VAL A 194 1.55 14.19 -11.28
C VAL A 194 2.70 13.94 -10.32
N ASP A 195 3.87 14.50 -10.61
CA ASP A 195 5.01 14.40 -9.71
C ASP A 195 4.68 14.98 -8.33
N PHE A 196 5.14 14.31 -7.30
CA PHE A 196 4.91 14.66 -5.91
C PHE A 196 6.26 14.84 -5.20
N ASP A 197 6.55 16.08 -4.81
CA ASP A 197 7.72 16.37 -3.97
C ASP A 197 7.46 15.83 -2.55
N VAL A 198 7.77 14.56 -2.38
CA VAL A 198 7.56 13.86 -1.10
C VAL A 198 8.55 14.33 -0.04
N GLU A 199 9.74 14.80 -0.41
CA GLU A 199 10.73 15.31 0.53
C GLU A 199 10.22 16.62 1.15
N GLN A 200 9.77 17.57 0.34
CA GLN A 200 9.14 18.80 0.82
C GLN A 200 7.91 18.50 1.68
N TYR A 201 7.12 17.49 1.29
CA TYR A 201 5.96 17.06 2.08
C TYR A 201 6.37 16.55 3.47
N LEU A 202 7.47 15.80 3.58
CA LEU A 202 7.94 15.27 4.86
C LEU A 202 8.39 16.36 5.85
N GLU A 203 8.85 17.53 5.36
CA GLU A 203 9.22 18.67 6.21
C GLU A 203 8.01 19.20 7.01
N GLY A 204 6.83 19.16 6.40
CA GLY A 204 5.56 19.58 7.03
C GLY A 204 4.78 18.47 7.74
N LEU A 205 5.22 17.21 7.65
CA LEU A 205 4.53 16.07 8.25
C LEU A 205 4.99 15.88 9.71
N GLN A 206 4.07 16.15 10.64
CA GLN A 206 4.31 16.00 12.10
C GLN A 206 3.91 14.62 12.61
#